data_20db1b88346e17b1f05bf03c8bc81d8e
#
_entry.id   20db1b88346e17b1f05bf03c8bc81d8e
#
_cell.length_a   1.000
_cell.length_b   1.000
_cell.length_c   1.000
_cell.angle_alpha   90.00
_cell.angle_beta   90.00
_cell.angle_gamma   90.00
#
_symmetry.space_group_name_H-M   'P 1'
#
loop_
_entity.id
_entity.type
_entity.pdbx_description
1 polymer ?
#
loop_
_entity_poly.entity_id
_entity_poly.type
_entity_poly.pdbx_seq_one_letter_code
_entity_poly.pdbx_strand_id
1 'polypeptide(L)'
;MSSRDFSIPHFIGQAIDTLTHIDSKFYQSIKYLIFKPGFLSAEFVKGKQIAYMKPVQLFLLINIIYFFSASVLDQKTFTTPLYFHLVGATPYRTLAQSMVSQKIQERGVSIEEYEAHFDKNGTAFSKTLIFIMIPVFALLLQLFYIRAKRFYVEHLVFSIHFFAFLLVLLIIGLPLFKFAIMGTAALFHYREAIYTEYWSIGFISICLFFYLSLSLKTFYQQSVILSAGKSLLLTYSLIWVLWFYRLILFFSCFYTT
;
A
#
# COMPACT_ATOMS: atom_id res chain seq x y z
N MET A 1 -31.15 4.22 -36.56
CA MET A 1 -29.93 4.86 -36.02
C MET A 1 -29.78 6.20 -36.72
N SER A 2 -29.94 7.28 -36.01
CA SER A 2 -29.95 8.65 -36.55
C SER A 2 -28.48 9.11 -36.75
N SER A 3 -28.19 9.78 -37.87
CA SER A 3 -26.89 10.35 -38.22
C SER A 3 -26.39 11.41 -37.22
N ARG A 4 -27.17 11.76 -36.20
CA ARG A 4 -26.75 12.66 -35.10
C ARG A 4 -25.83 12.00 -34.07
N ASP A 5 -25.75 10.66 -34.04
CA ASP A 5 -24.97 9.92 -33.04
C ASP A 5 -23.45 9.93 -33.34
N PHE A 6 -23.02 10.41 -34.51
CA PHE A 6 -21.62 10.48 -34.94
C PHE A 6 -21.09 11.91 -35.08
N SER A 7 -21.73 12.89 -34.45
CA SER A 7 -21.19 14.26 -34.50
C SER A 7 -20.01 14.43 -33.48
N ILE A 8 -18.96 15.15 -33.93
CA ILE A 8 -17.81 15.45 -33.09
C ILE A 8 -18.18 16.09 -31.74
N PRO A 9 -19.16 17.05 -31.68
CA PRO A 9 -19.61 17.61 -30.40
C PRO A 9 -20.26 16.55 -29.47
N HIS A 10 -20.99 15.58 -30.03
CA HIS A 10 -21.61 14.51 -29.24
C HIS A 10 -20.54 13.55 -28.69
N PHE A 11 -19.52 13.21 -29.47
CA PHE A 11 -18.38 12.39 -29.03
C PHE A 11 -17.55 13.10 -27.95
N ILE A 12 -17.30 14.40 -28.11
CA ILE A 12 -16.60 15.22 -27.09
C ILE A 12 -17.46 15.31 -25.83
N GLY A 13 -18.78 15.52 -25.94
CA GLY A 13 -19.71 15.51 -24.80
C GLY A 13 -19.67 14.18 -24.06
N GLN A 14 -19.76 13.06 -24.75
CA GLN A 14 -19.65 11.73 -24.12
C GLN A 14 -18.28 11.48 -23.47
N ALA A 15 -17.17 11.95 -24.07
CA ALA A 15 -15.86 11.84 -23.48
C ALA A 15 -15.75 12.68 -22.19
N ILE A 16 -16.26 13.91 -22.19
CA ILE A 16 -16.31 14.78 -21.01
C ILE A 16 -17.20 14.16 -19.93
N ASP A 17 -18.38 13.69 -20.28
CA ASP A 17 -19.30 13.00 -19.33
C ASP A 17 -18.64 11.75 -18.73
N THR A 18 -17.92 10.97 -19.55
CA THR A 18 -17.22 9.79 -19.07
C THR A 18 -16.10 10.17 -18.08
N LEU A 19 -15.34 11.23 -18.37
CA LEU A 19 -14.30 11.72 -17.47
C LEU A 19 -14.89 12.28 -16.17
N THR A 20 -15.93 13.09 -16.23
CA THR A 20 -16.62 13.65 -15.05
C THR A 20 -17.28 12.56 -14.20
N HIS A 21 -17.81 11.50 -14.82
CA HIS A 21 -18.34 10.35 -14.10
C HIS A 21 -17.23 9.52 -13.42
N ILE A 22 -16.05 9.41 -14.01
CA ILE A 22 -14.88 8.78 -13.35
C ILE A 22 -14.47 9.61 -12.14
N ASP A 23 -14.38 10.93 -12.28
CA ASP A 23 -14.00 11.84 -11.19
C ASP A 23 -14.99 11.76 -10.01
N SER A 24 -16.30 11.74 -10.29
CA SER A 24 -17.31 11.64 -9.23
C SER A 24 -17.26 10.30 -8.50
N LYS A 25 -17.08 9.18 -9.21
CA LYS A 25 -16.94 7.84 -8.61
C LYS A 25 -15.63 7.72 -7.82
N PHE A 26 -14.53 8.29 -8.32
CA PHE A 26 -13.27 8.31 -7.62
C PHE A 26 -13.39 9.06 -6.30
N TYR A 27 -13.90 10.30 -6.33
CA TYR A 27 -14.09 11.10 -5.11
C TYR A 27 -14.98 10.39 -4.08
N GLN A 28 -16.10 9.83 -4.52
CA GLN A 28 -16.98 9.06 -3.62
C GLN A 28 -16.28 7.83 -3.05
N SER A 29 -15.51 7.12 -3.87
CA SER A 29 -14.77 5.93 -3.41
C SER A 29 -13.69 6.30 -2.39
N ILE A 30 -12.91 7.37 -2.61
CA ILE A 30 -11.95 7.88 -1.64
C ILE A 30 -12.63 8.30 -0.34
N LYS A 31 -13.74 9.04 -0.42
CA LYS A 31 -14.51 9.45 0.75
C LYS A 31 -14.96 8.25 1.60
N TYR A 32 -15.54 7.23 0.96
CA TYR A 32 -16.00 6.04 1.68
C TYR A 32 -14.84 5.14 2.13
N LEU A 33 -13.74 5.09 1.38
CA LEU A 33 -12.54 4.37 1.77
C LEU A 33 -11.99 4.90 3.10
N ILE A 34 -11.94 6.22 3.26
CA ILE A 34 -11.40 6.86 4.46
C ILE A 34 -12.41 6.86 5.61
N PHE A 35 -13.65 7.33 5.37
CA PHE A 35 -14.61 7.63 6.43
C PHE A 35 -15.59 6.49 6.77
N LYS A 36 -15.66 5.44 5.91
CA LYS A 36 -16.52 4.27 6.15
C LYS A 36 -15.72 2.97 5.95
N PRO A 37 -14.81 2.62 6.88
CA PRO A 37 -13.97 1.44 6.77
C PRO A 37 -14.75 0.15 6.52
N GLY A 38 -14.34 -0.63 5.52
CA GLY A 38 -14.98 -1.89 5.14
C GLY A 38 -16.24 -1.76 4.27
N PHE A 39 -16.82 -0.56 4.17
CA PHE A 39 -18.06 -0.32 3.43
C PHE A 39 -17.93 -0.66 1.94
N LEU A 40 -16.90 -0.15 1.26
CA LEU A 40 -16.70 -0.40 -0.17
C LEU A 40 -16.57 -1.89 -0.49
N SER A 41 -15.82 -2.62 0.34
CA SER A 41 -15.67 -4.07 0.19
C SER A 41 -17.01 -4.79 0.37
N ALA A 42 -17.79 -4.39 1.38
CA ALA A 42 -19.08 -4.98 1.65
C ALA A 42 -20.09 -4.72 0.52
N GLU A 43 -20.17 -3.51 -0.01
CA GLU A 43 -21.07 -3.16 -1.11
C GLU A 43 -20.66 -3.82 -2.43
N PHE A 44 -19.35 -3.92 -2.70
CA PHE A 44 -18.85 -4.60 -3.89
C PHE A 44 -19.24 -6.10 -3.90
N VAL A 45 -19.07 -6.80 -2.78
CA VAL A 45 -19.42 -8.22 -2.63
C VAL A 45 -20.93 -8.44 -2.71
N LYS A 46 -21.76 -7.47 -2.30
CA LYS A 46 -23.21 -7.48 -2.48
C LYS A 46 -23.67 -7.20 -3.92
N GLY A 47 -22.73 -6.99 -4.86
CA GLY A 47 -23.04 -6.71 -6.26
C GLY A 47 -23.35 -5.25 -6.59
N LYS A 48 -23.25 -4.32 -5.65
CA LYS A 48 -23.46 -2.88 -5.88
C LYS A 48 -22.22 -2.21 -6.46
N GLN A 49 -21.87 -2.57 -7.69
CA GLN A 49 -20.61 -2.17 -8.33
C GLN A 49 -20.71 -0.87 -9.14
N ILE A 50 -21.92 -0.39 -9.45
CA ILE A 50 -22.14 0.71 -10.40
C ILE A 50 -21.80 2.07 -9.77
N ALA A 51 -22.06 2.24 -8.48
CA ALA A 51 -21.94 3.52 -7.78
C ALA A 51 -20.49 3.93 -7.45
N TYR A 52 -19.56 2.99 -7.39
CA TYR A 52 -18.18 3.20 -6.95
C TYR A 52 -17.19 2.71 -8.00
N MET A 53 -15.91 3.11 -7.85
CA MET A 53 -14.84 2.53 -8.65
C MET A 53 -14.64 1.05 -8.31
N LYS A 54 -14.30 0.27 -9.34
CA LYS A 54 -13.90 -1.13 -9.13
C LYS A 54 -12.65 -1.19 -8.26
N PRO A 55 -12.53 -2.16 -7.33
CA PRO A 55 -11.44 -2.21 -6.35
C PRO A 55 -10.05 -2.08 -6.98
N VAL A 56 -9.77 -2.85 -8.03
CA VAL A 56 -8.48 -2.84 -8.73
C VAL A 56 -8.20 -1.48 -9.38
N GLN A 57 -9.21 -0.84 -10.00
CA GLN A 57 -9.05 0.48 -10.62
C GLN A 57 -8.73 1.55 -9.57
N LEU A 58 -9.45 1.52 -8.43
CA LEU A 58 -9.21 2.43 -7.32
C LEU A 58 -7.78 2.28 -6.79
N PHE A 59 -7.35 1.04 -6.54
CA PHE A 59 -6.00 0.75 -6.06
C PHE A 59 -4.93 1.21 -7.04
N LEU A 60 -5.08 0.90 -8.35
CA LEU A 60 -4.14 1.31 -9.39
C LEU A 60 -3.95 2.82 -9.44
N LEU A 61 -5.07 3.57 -9.41
CA LEU A 61 -5.01 5.03 -9.46
C LEU A 61 -4.32 5.60 -8.21
N ILE A 62 -4.67 5.11 -7.02
CA ILE A 62 -4.03 5.52 -5.77
C ILE A 62 -2.54 5.12 -5.78
N ASN A 63 -2.19 3.95 -6.31
CA ASN A 63 -0.81 3.48 -6.41
C ASN A 63 0.04 4.42 -7.30
N ILE A 64 -0.49 4.86 -8.45
CA ILE A 64 0.19 5.83 -9.32
C ILE A 64 0.40 7.15 -8.56
N ILE A 65 -0.64 7.67 -7.89
CA ILE A 65 -0.55 8.91 -7.10
C ILE A 65 0.47 8.75 -5.97
N TYR A 66 0.49 7.57 -5.30
CA TYR A 66 1.45 7.29 -4.23
C TYR A 66 2.89 7.36 -4.74
N PHE A 67 3.24 6.63 -5.79
CA PHE A 67 4.63 6.63 -6.28
C PHE A 67 5.06 7.98 -6.87
N PHE A 68 4.13 8.73 -7.44
CA PHE A 68 4.40 10.11 -7.84
C PHE A 68 4.70 11.00 -6.63
N SER A 69 3.84 11.00 -5.61
CA SER A 69 4.05 11.78 -4.38
C SER A 69 5.27 11.31 -3.60
N ALA A 70 5.53 10.01 -3.54
CA ALA A 70 6.71 9.45 -2.89
C ALA A 70 8.02 9.90 -3.54
N SER A 71 8.02 10.04 -4.87
CA SER A 71 9.18 10.59 -5.60
C SER A 71 9.44 12.07 -5.29
N VAL A 72 8.37 12.86 -5.12
CA VAL A 72 8.49 14.29 -4.77
C VAL A 72 8.89 14.50 -3.31
N LEU A 73 8.39 13.65 -2.40
CA LEU A 73 8.60 13.76 -0.95
C LEU A 73 9.78 12.91 -0.44
N ASP A 74 10.55 12.29 -1.34
CA ASP A 74 11.64 11.32 -1.03
C ASP A 74 11.23 10.24 -0.01
N GLN A 75 10.02 9.71 -0.16
CA GLN A 75 9.50 8.64 0.69
C GLN A 75 9.94 7.27 0.19
N LYS A 76 10.78 6.57 0.95
CA LYS A 76 11.34 5.25 0.59
C LYS A 76 10.65 4.07 1.28
N THR A 77 9.35 4.16 1.56
CA THR A 77 8.62 3.12 2.33
C THR A 77 8.64 1.76 1.64
N PHE A 78 8.40 1.71 0.34
CA PHE A 78 8.41 0.48 -0.46
C PHE A 78 9.69 0.31 -1.28
N THR A 79 10.43 1.39 -1.56
CA THR A 79 11.73 1.33 -2.20
C THR A 79 12.76 1.01 -1.13
N THR A 80 13.24 -0.23 -1.07
CA THR A 80 14.20 -0.66 -0.04
C THR A 80 15.60 -0.64 -0.64
N PRO A 81 16.50 0.30 -0.25
CA PRO A 81 17.87 0.35 -0.72
C PRO A 81 18.67 -0.90 -0.35
N LEU A 82 19.73 -1.20 -1.10
CA LEU A 82 20.62 -2.34 -0.83
C LEU A 82 21.14 -2.34 0.60
N TYR A 83 21.57 -1.18 1.08
CA TYR A 83 22.05 -0.99 2.46
C TYR A 83 21.08 -1.58 3.50
N PHE A 84 19.77 -1.37 3.32
CA PHE A 84 18.78 -1.88 4.26
C PHE A 84 18.69 -3.41 4.26
N HIS A 85 18.91 -4.07 3.12
CA HIS A 85 18.94 -5.53 3.04
C HIS A 85 20.21 -6.11 3.70
N LEU A 86 21.32 -5.38 3.66
CA LEU A 86 22.61 -5.83 4.19
C LEU A 86 22.81 -5.52 5.69
N VAL A 87 22.24 -4.43 6.20
CA VAL A 87 22.49 -3.94 7.58
C VAL A 87 21.20 -3.96 8.42
N GLY A 88 20.04 -3.84 7.80
CA GLY A 88 18.75 -3.80 8.49
C GLY A 88 18.44 -5.10 9.24
N ALA A 89 17.50 -5.01 10.20
CA ALA A 89 17.00 -6.17 10.96
C ALA A 89 16.05 -7.03 10.11
N THR A 90 16.56 -7.62 9.04
CA THR A 90 15.79 -8.52 8.17
C THR A 90 16.14 -9.99 8.46
N PRO A 91 15.15 -10.92 8.39
CA PRO A 91 15.41 -12.34 8.66
C PRO A 91 16.41 -13.00 7.69
N TYR A 92 16.62 -12.39 6.52
CA TYR A 92 17.49 -12.90 5.45
C TYR A 92 18.78 -12.12 5.26
N ARG A 93 19.17 -11.27 6.25
CA ARG A 93 20.35 -10.40 6.16
C ARG A 93 21.64 -11.16 5.82
N THR A 94 21.93 -12.25 6.54
CA THR A 94 23.14 -13.05 6.32
C THR A 94 23.18 -13.65 4.91
N LEU A 95 22.04 -14.11 4.41
CA LEU A 95 21.91 -14.61 3.05
C LEU A 95 22.17 -13.48 2.03
N ALA A 96 21.57 -12.32 2.22
CA ALA A 96 21.78 -11.17 1.33
C ALA A 96 23.25 -10.74 1.30
N GLN A 97 23.92 -10.68 2.46
CA GLN A 97 25.34 -10.35 2.57
C GLN A 97 26.23 -11.33 1.80
N SER A 98 26.04 -12.64 1.98
CA SER A 98 26.82 -13.66 1.29
C SER A 98 26.61 -13.63 -0.22
N MET A 99 25.37 -13.51 -0.68
CA MET A 99 25.04 -13.46 -2.11
C MET A 99 25.61 -12.21 -2.80
N VAL A 100 25.48 -11.04 -2.16
CA VAL A 100 25.96 -9.78 -2.73
C VAL A 100 27.48 -9.74 -2.75
N SER A 101 28.17 -10.16 -1.67
CA SER A 101 29.64 -10.20 -1.63
C SER A 101 30.23 -11.14 -2.69
N GLN A 102 29.64 -12.31 -2.89
CA GLN A 102 30.04 -13.23 -3.95
C GLN A 102 29.87 -12.59 -5.33
N LYS A 103 28.72 -11.98 -5.60
CA LYS A 103 28.41 -11.38 -6.91
C LYS A 103 29.32 -10.20 -7.25
N ILE A 104 29.68 -9.39 -6.25
CA ILE A 104 30.63 -8.28 -6.41
C ILE A 104 32.02 -8.82 -6.77
N GLN A 105 32.46 -9.89 -6.08
CA GLN A 105 33.75 -10.54 -6.38
C GLN A 105 33.76 -11.16 -7.79
N GLU A 106 32.71 -11.85 -8.19
CA GLU A 106 32.58 -12.50 -9.50
C GLU A 106 32.60 -11.47 -10.64
N ARG A 107 32.00 -10.29 -10.43
CA ARG A 107 31.90 -9.24 -11.44
C ARG A 107 33.08 -8.26 -11.44
N GLY A 108 33.85 -8.21 -10.35
CA GLY A 108 34.96 -7.25 -10.20
C GLY A 108 34.51 -5.79 -10.12
N VAL A 109 33.28 -5.52 -9.65
CA VAL A 109 32.72 -4.16 -9.50
C VAL A 109 32.85 -3.69 -8.05
N SER A 110 32.78 -2.37 -7.82
CA SER A 110 32.74 -1.82 -6.46
C SER A 110 31.36 -1.99 -5.83
N ILE A 111 31.29 -1.92 -4.50
CA ILE A 111 30.00 -2.00 -3.77
C ILE A 111 29.10 -0.81 -4.13
N GLU A 112 29.70 0.37 -4.33
CA GLU A 112 28.97 1.61 -4.66
C GLU A 112 28.34 1.51 -6.05
N GLU A 113 29.05 0.95 -7.02
CA GLU A 113 28.54 0.72 -8.37
C GLU A 113 27.40 -0.30 -8.36
N TYR A 114 27.56 -1.40 -7.63
CA TYR A 114 26.54 -2.42 -7.48
C TYR A 114 25.29 -1.87 -6.78
N GLU A 115 25.42 -1.10 -5.70
CA GLU A 115 24.34 -0.45 -4.96
C GLU A 115 23.55 0.52 -5.85
N ALA A 116 24.23 1.35 -6.65
CA ALA A 116 23.56 2.28 -7.56
C ALA A 116 22.65 1.57 -8.59
N HIS A 117 23.13 0.45 -9.15
CA HIS A 117 22.34 -0.36 -10.08
C HIS A 117 21.17 -1.08 -9.36
N PHE A 118 21.45 -1.66 -8.19
CA PHE A 118 20.45 -2.34 -7.38
C PHE A 118 19.31 -1.41 -6.98
N ASP A 119 19.62 -0.22 -6.47
CA ASP A 119 18.64 0.76 -6.00
C ASP A 119 17.79 1.34 -7.15
N LYS A 120 18.40 1.53 -8.32
CA LYS A 120 17.67 1.91 -9.53
C LYS A 120 16.63 0.84 -9.91
N ASN A 121 17.03 -0.42 -9.93
CA ASN A 121 16.12 -1.54 -10.22
C ASN A 121 15.05 -1.67 -9.13
N GLY A 122 15.43 -1.51 -7.86
CA GLY A 122 14.52 -1.51 -6.71
C GLY A 122 13.42 -0.47 -6.82
N THR A 123 13.76 0.73 -7.28
CA THR A 123 12.78 1.80 -7.53
C THR A 123 11.79 1.43 -8.64
N ALA A 124 12.24 0.76 -9.68
CA ALA A 124 11.36 0.31 -10.77
C ALA A 124 10.45 -0.84 -10.33
N PHE A 125 11.01 -1.88 -9.69
CA PHE A 125 10.26 -3.06 -9.26
C PHE A 125 9.27 -2.79 -8.14
N SER A 126 9.57 -1.88 -7.20
CA SER A 126 8.71 -1.56 -6.07
C SER A 126 7.30 -1.14 -6.51
N LYS A 127 7.19 -0.45 -7.65
CA LYS A 127 5.91 0.03 -8.20
C LYS A 127 4.96 -1.10 -8.58
N THR A 128 5.52 -2.23 -9.02
CA THR A 128 4.75 -3.39 -9.47
C THR A 128 4.65 -4.46 -8.39
N LEU A 129 5.74 -4.73 -7.68
CA LEU A 129 5.78 -5.80 -6.68
C LEU A 129 4.88 -5.55 -5.46
N ILE A 130 4.48 -4.30 -5.19
CA ILE A 130 3.51 -4.00 -4.13
C ILE A 130 2.20 -4.78 -4.29
N PHE A 131 1.84 -5.15 -5.53
CA PHE A 131 0.66 -5.98 -5.79
C PHE A 131 0.72 -7.36 -5.15
N ILE A 132 1.93 -7.90 -4.89
CA ILE A 132 2.10 -9.20 -4.23
C ILE A 132 1.62 -9.18 -2.79
N MET A 133 1.68 -8.03 -2.11
CA MET A 133 1.21 -7.91 -0.73
C MET A 133 -0.30 -8.18 -0.60
N ILE A 134 -1.07 -7.85 -1.64
CA ILE A 134 -2.52 -7.98 -1.65
C ILE A 134 -2.97 -9.45 -1.52
N PRO A 135 -2.57 -10.37 -2.42
CA PRO A 135 -2.96 -11.77 -2.30
C PRO A 135 -2.39 -12.46 -1.05
N VAL A 136 -1.19 -12.08 -0.62
CA VAL A 136 -0.59 -12.62 0.63
C VAL A 136 -1.43 -12.21 1.84
N PHE A 137 -1.85 -10.97 1.93
CA PHE A 137 -2.73 -10.51 3.01
C PHE A 137 -4.13 -11.12 2.91
N ALA A 138 -4.66 -11.34 1.70
CA ALA A 138 -5.93 -12.04 1.49
C ALA A 138 -5.87 -13.49 1.98
N LEU A 139 -4.74 -14.19 1.79
CA LEU A 139 -4.51 -15.53 2.35
C LEU A 139 -4.50 -15.52 3.88
N LEU A 140 -3.85 -14.52 4.50
CA LEU A 140 -3.90 -14.35 5.95
C LEU A 140 -5.35 -14.14 6.43
N LEU A 141 -6.11 -13.27 5.76
CA LEU A 141 -7.52 -13.09 6.08
C LEU A 141 -8.30 -14.39 5.95
N GLN A 142 -8.08 -15.18 4.91
CA GLN A 142 -8.74 -16.47 4.74
C GLN A 142 -8.43 -17.43 5.88
N LEU A 143 -7.19 -17.46 6.39
CA LEU A 143 -6.82 -18.26 7.57
C LEU A 143 -7.55 -17.79 8.83
N PHE A 144 -7.62 -16.47 9.08
CA PHE A 144 -8.33 -15.90 10.22
C PHE A 144 -9.84 -16.09 10.14
N TYR A 145 -10.38 -16.27 8.95
CA TYR A 145 -11.82 -16.37 8.66
C TYR A 145 -12.20 -17.68 7.98
N ILE A 146 -11.43 -18.75 8.18
CA ILE A 146 -11.67 -20.07 7.55
C ILE A 146 -13.08 -20.62 7.83
N ARG A 147 -13.69 -20.24 8.95
CA ARG A 147 -15.05 -20.63 9.34
C ARG A 147 -16.13 -19.69 8.82
N ALA A 148 -15.78 -18.57 8.19
CA ALA A 148 -16.74 -17.53 7.77
C ALA A 148 -17.50 -17.88 6.49
N LYS A 149 -17.24 -19.03 5.85
CA LYS A 149 -17.89 -19.48 4.59
C LYS A 149 -17.83 -18.40 3.48
N ARG A 150 -16.71 -17.66 3.39
CA ARG A 150 -16.47 -16.65 2.36
C ARG A 150 -15.47 -17.17 1.33
N PHE A 151 -15.64 -16.75 0.08
CA PHE A 151 -14.71 -17.07 -0.98
C PHE A 151 -13.42 -16.26 -0.86
N TYR A 152 -12.29 -16.83 -1.30
CA TYR A 152 -11.00 -16.13 -1.33
C TYR A 152 -11.08 -14.77 -2.05
N VAL A 153 -11.85 -14.68 -3.15
CA VAL A 153 -12.05 -13.42 -3.89
C VAL A 153 -12.64 -12.31 -3.02
N GLU A 154 -13.48 -12.63 -2.05
CA GLU A 154 -14.04 -11.63 -1.14
C GLU A 154 -12.94 -11.07 -0.19
N HIS A 155 -12.05 -11.93 0.30
CA HIS A 155 -10.86 -11.52 1.07
C HIS A 155 -9.90 -10.68 0.21
N LEU A 156 -9.76 -11.03 -1.07
CA LEU A 156 -8.93 -10.29 -2.03
C LEU A 156 -9.48 -8.88 -2.25
N VAL A 157 -10.79 -8.72 -2.46
CA VAL A 157 -11.47 -7.42 -2.57
C VAL A 157 -11.26 -6.56 -1.32
N PHE A 158 -11.38 -7.18 -0.14
CA PHE A 158 -11.11 -6.49 1.12
C PHE A 158 -9.65 -6.03 1.20
N SER A 159 -8.70 -6.89 0.83
CA SER A 159 -7.27 -6.60 0.84
C SER A 159 -6.92 -5.46 -0.12
N ILE A 160 -7.50 -5.43 -1.32
CA ILE A 160 -7.30 -4.35 -2.29
C ILE A 160 -7.71 -3.00 -1.69
N HIS A 161 -8.89 -2.90 -1.08
CA HIS A 161 -9.34 -1.66 -0.44
C HIS A 161 -8.48 -1.30 0.78
N PHE A 162 -8.05 -2.29 1.56
CA PHE A 162 -7.17 -2.06 2.69
C PHE A 162 -5.81 -1.47 2.25
N PHE A 163 -5.17 -2.05 1.23
CA PHE A 163 -3.93 -1.50 0.69
C PHE A 163 -4.13 -0.16 -0.01
N ALA A 164 -5.27 0.08 -0.65
CA ALA A 164 -5.62 1.41 -1.15
C ALA A 164 -5.69 2.44 -0.01
N PHE A 165 -6.31 2.10 1.12
CA PHE A 165 -6.31 2.96 2.31
C PHE A 165 -4.90 3.18 2.87
N LEU A 166 -4.08 2.13 2.97
CA LEU A 166 -2.68 2.23 3.42
C LEU A 166 -1.91 3.25 2.56
N LEU A 167 -2.05 3.19 1.24
CA LEU A 167 -1.39 4.16 0.36
C LEU A 167 -1.91 5.58 0.58
N VAL A 168 -3.21 5.79 0.75
CA VAL A 168 -3.79 7.11 1.09
C VAL A 168 -3.25 7.62 2.43
N LEU A 169 -3.14 6.75 3.43
CA LEU A 169 -2.54 7.09 4.73
C LEU A 169 -1.09 7.55 4.58
N LEU A 170 -0.31 6.90 3.70
CA LEU A 170 1.07 7.29 3.42
C LEU A 170 1.18 8.58 2.60
N ILE A 171 0.24 8.84 1.68
CA ILE A 171 0.22 10.06 0.86
C ILE A 171 -0.15 11.30 1.70
N ILE A 172 -1.15 11.18 2.55
CA ILE A 172 -1.77 12.32 3.24
C ILE A 172 -1.50 12.25 4.75
N GLY A 173 -1.82 11.14 5.39
CA GLY A 173 -1.78 11.01 6.85
C GLY A 173 -0.37 11.13 7.43
N LEU A 174 0.59 10.44 6.82
CA LEU A 174 1.98 10.46 7.31
C LEU A 174 2.67 11.82 7.13
N PRO A 175 2.59 12.51 5.98
CA PRO A 175 3.13 13.86 5.86
C PRO A 175 2.49 14.86 6.80
N LEU A 176 1.17 14.84 6.97
CA LEU A 176 0.47 15.71 7.93
C LEU A 176 0.92 15.44 9.37
N PHE A 177 1.08 14.17 9.75
CA PHE A 177 1.58 13.80 11.07
C PHE A 177 3.02 14.28 11.28
N LYS A 178 3.92 14.07 10.30
CA LYS A 178 5.30 14.57 10.36
C LYS A 178 5.34 16.11 10.49
N PHE A 179 4.54 16.81 9.71
CA PHE A 179 4.43 18.25 9.77
C PHE A 179 3.96 18.72 11.16
N ALA A 180 2.96 18.07 11.75
CA ALA A 180 2.47 18.38 13.10
C ALA A 180 3.57 18.17 14.17
N ILE A 181 4.33 17.05 14.11
CA ILE A 181 5.44 16.79 15.04
C ILE A 181 6.56 17.82 14.87
N MET A 182 6.94 18.13 13.63
CA MET A 182 7.98 19.13 13.39
C MET A 182 7.56 20.52 13.87
N GLY A 183 6.29 20.90 13.67
CA GLY A 183 5.75 22.17 14.17
C GLY A 183 5.77 22.25 15.70
N THR A 184 5.37 21.18 16.40
CA THR A 184 5.45 21.14 17.89
C THR A 184 6.89 21.11 18.38
N ALA A 185 7.79 20.37 17.75
CA ALA A 185 9.21 20.34 18.11
C ALA A 185 9.87 21.72 17.96
N ALA A 186 9.53 22.47 16.91
CA ALA A 186 10.02 23.83 16.70
C ALA A 186 9.53 24.80 17.80
N LEU A 187 8.26 24.67 18.21
CA LEU A 187 7.67 25.52 19.28
C LEU A 187 8.32 25.26 20.65
N PHE A 188 8.69 24.02 20.96
CA PHE A 188 9.25 23.62 22.24
C PHE A 188 10.77 23.50 22.24
N HIS A 189 11.47 23.91 21.18
CA HIS A 189 12.94 23.83 21.03
C HIS A 189 13.51 22.40 21.24
N TYR A 190 12.68 21.37 21.00
CA TYR A 190 13.11 19.99 21.07
C TYR A 190 13.94 19.62 19.82
N ARG A 191 15.19 19.26 20.03
CA ARG A 191 16.20 18.99 18.96
C ARG A 191 16.12 17.56 18.41
N GLU A 192 14.94 16.93 18.38
CA GLU A 192 14.87 15.49 18.15
C GLU A 192 14.26 15.08 16.80
N ALA A 193 15.02 15.32 15.73
CA ALA A 193 14.82 14.65 14.45
C ALA A 193 14.99 13.10 14.53
N ILE A 194 15.59 12.59 15.63
CA ILE A 194 15.95 11.18 15.81
C ILE A 194 14.73 10.27 16.02
N TYR A 195 13.62 10.79 16.54
CA TYR A 195 12.44 9.98 16.85
C TYR A 195 11.34 9.97 15.78
N THR A 196 11.50 10.70 14.69
CA THR A 196 10.43 10.81 13.67
C THR A 196 10.10 9.47 13.00
N GLU A 197 11.04 8.54 12.88
CA GLU A 197 10.78 7.23 12.31
C GLU A 197 9.96 6.34 13.23
N TYR A 198 10.33 6.24 14.51
CA TYR A 198 9.58 5.46 15.51
C TYR A 198 8.16 6.00 15.70
N TRP A 199 8.01 7.32 15.79
CA TRP A 199 6.70 7.97 15.88
C TRP A 199 5.85 7.72 14.62
N SER A 200 6.48 7.75 13.45
CA SER A 200 5.81 7.44 12.17
C SER A 200 5.30 6.01 12.12
N ILE A 201 6.11 5.05 12.56
CA ILE A 201 5.73 3.63 12.63
C ILE A 201 4.58 3.46 13.65
N GLY A 202 4.69 4.07 14.82
CA GLY A 202 3.63 4.06 15.84
C GLY A 202 2.31 4.64 15.33
N PHE A 203 2.36 5.80 14.68
CA PHE A 203 1.19 6.45 14.09
C PHE A 203 0.52 5.56 13.03
N ILE A 204 1.30 5.04 12.08
CA ILE A 204 0.78 4.14 11.04
C ILE A 204 0.15 2.90 11.69
N SER A 205 0.82 2.27 12.64
CA SER A 205 0.33 1.07 13.32
C SER A 205 -1.00 1.30 14.03
N ILE A 206 -1.14 2.42 14.73
CA ILE A 206 -2.37 2.83 15.41
C ILE A 206 -3.50 3.09 14.39
N CYS A 207 -3.22 3.83 13.33
CA CYS A 207 -4.21 4.11 12.28
C CYS A 207 -4.68 2.82 11.59
N LEU A 208 -3.75 1.90 11.28
CA LEU A 208 -4.09 0.62 10.67
C LEU A 208 -4.88 -0.29 11.62
N PHE A 209 -4.52 -0.33 12.89
CA PHE A 209 -5.28 -1.06 13.89
C PHE A 209 -6.73 -0.61 13.97
N PHE A 210 -6.98 0.69 14.09
CA PHE A 210 -8.34 1.23 14.17
C PHE A 210 -9.10 1.03 12.85
N TYR A 211 -8.44 1.29 11.72
CA TYR A 211 -9.06 1.08 10.41
C TYR A 211 -9.44 -0.38 10.18
N LEU A 212 -8.53 -1.32 10.47
CA LEU A 212 -8.82 -2.75 10.37
C LEU A 212 -9.93 -3.18 11.33
N SER A 213 -9.92 -2.71 12.58
CA SER A 213 -10.97 -3.03 13.56
C SER A 213 -12.36 -2.68 13.04
N LEU A 214 -12.52 -1.47 12.51
CA LEU A 214 -13.78 -0.99 11.94
C LEU A 214 -14.12 -1.70 10.63
N SER A 215 -13.12 -1.91 9.76
CA SER A 215 -13.32 -2.59 8.48
C SER A 215 -13.74 -4.04 8.64
N LEU A 216 -13.10 -4.78 9.56
CA LEU A 216 -13.42 -6.17 9.86
C LEU A 216 -14.83 -6.30 10.47
N LYS A 217 -15.19 -5.39 11.39
CA LYS A 217 -16.55 -5.32 11.93
C LYS A 217 -17.58 -5.16 10.83
N THR A 218 -17.36 -4.19 9.93
CA THR A 218 -18.31 -3.84 8.86
C THR A 218 -18.41 -4.96 7.82
N PHE A 219 -17.28 -5.49 7.37
CA PHE A 219 -17.24 -6.46 6.28
C PHE A 219 -17.65 -7.86 6.72
N TYR A 220 -17.15 -8.35 7.87
CA TYR A 220 -17.46 -9.68 8.38
C TYR A 220 -18.66 -9.73 9.33
N GLN A 221 -19.29 -8.57 9.60
CA GLN A 221 -20.49 -8.45 10.47
C GLN A 221 -20.30 -9.13 11.82
N GLN A 222 -19.18 -8.85 12.49
CA GLN A 222 -18.83 -9.42 13.78
C GLN A 222 -18.79 -8.37 14.89
N SER A 223 -18.68 -8.81 16.16
CA SER A 223 -18.58 -7.90 17.30
C SER A 223 -17.31 -7.03 17.25
N VAL A 224 -17.37 -5.87 17.90
CA VAL A 224 -16.22 -4.93 17.99
C VAL A 224 -15.03 -5.60 18.66
N ILE A 225 -15.25 -6.34 19.75
CA ILE A 225 -14.19 -6.99 20.54
C ILE A 225 -13.45 -8.01 19.67
N LEU A 226 -14.18 -8.86 18.94
CA LEU A 226 -13.58 -9.87 18.08
C LEU A 226 -12.82 -9.22 16.91
N SER A 227 -13.37 -8.13 16.37
CA SER A 227 -12.71 -7.35 15.32
C SER A 227 -11.41 -6.72 15.81
N ALA A 228 -11.40 -6.13 17.00
CA ALA A 228 -10.22 -5.53 17.61
C ALA A 228 -9.13 -6.57 17.89
N GLY A 229 -9.49 -7.72 18.47
CA GLY A 229 -8.54 -8.81 18.70
C GLY A 229 -7.88 -9.32 17.41
N LYS A 230 -8.69 -9.57 16.36
CA LYS A 230 -8.16 -9.99 15.05
C LYS A 230 -7.35 -8.89 14.37
N SER A 231 -7.76 -7.62 14.47
CA SER A 231 -7.03 -6.51 13.85
C SER A 231 -5.66 -6.32 14.48
N LEU A 232 -5.50 -6.54 15.77
CA LEU A 232 -4.20 -6.49 16.46
C LEU A 232 -3.24 -7.53 15.85
N LEU A 233 -3.69 -8.77 15.71
CA LEU A 233 -2.89 -9.83 15.09
C LEU A 233 -2.60 -9.56 13.61
N LEU A 234 -3.58 -9.07 12.86
CA LEU A 234 -3.40 -8.73 11.44
C LEU A 234 -2.47 -7.52 11.24
N THR A 235 -2.56 -6.50 12.09
CA THR A 235 -1.63 -5.36 12.06
C THR A 235 -0.20 -5.83 12.34
N TYR A 236 -0.01 -6.71 13.32
CA TYR A 236 1.30 -7.31 13.56
C TYR A 236 1.78 -8.16 12.38
N SER A 237 0.89 -8.95 11.77
CA SER A 237 1.24 -9.80 10.62
C SER A 237 1.62 -9.01 9.36
N LEU A 238 1.26 -7.72 9.24
CA LEU A 238 1.73 -6.86 8.15
C LEU A 238 3.25 -6.71 8.11
N ILE A 239 3.94 -6.85 9.25
CA ILE A 239 5.40 -6.86 9.31
C ILE A 239 5.94 -8.03 8.48
N TRP A 240 5.35 -9.22 8.62
CA TRP A 240 5.73 -10.42 7.87
C TRP A 240 5.39 -10.31 6.39
N VAL A 241 4.25 -9.68 6.05
CA VAL A 241 3.87 -9.39 4.66
C VAL A 241 4.89 -8.44 4.02
N LEU A 242 5.33 -7.42 4.76
CA LEU A 242 6.34 -6.48 4.30
C LEU A 242 7.71 -7.14 4.13
N TRP A 243 8.12 -8.02 5.06
CA TRP A 243 9.38 -8.76 4.92
C TRP A 243 9.34 -9.73 3.73
N PHE A 244 8.24 -10.40 3.51
CA PHE A 244 8.05 -11.25 2.33
C PHE A 244 8.15 -10.44 1.04
N TYR A 245 7.50 -9.29 0.98
CA TYR A 245 7.61 -8.34 -0.13
C TYR A 245 9.07 -7.91 -0.36
N ARG A 246 9.77 -7.50 0.70
CA ARG A 246 11.17 -7.07 0.62
C ARG A 246 12.10 -8.19 0.18
N LEU A 247 11.85 -9.41 0.59
CA LEU A 247 12.59 -10.58 0.13
C LEU A 247 12.44 -10.78 -1.39
N ILE A 248 11.22 -10.70 -1.91
CA ILE A 248 10.97 -10.81 -3.35
C ILE A 248 11.63 -9.65 -4.10
N LEU A 249 11.52 -8.43 -3.57
CA LEU A 249 12.18 -7.25 -4.14
C LEU A 249 13.71 -7.45 -4.21
N PHE A 250 14.32 -7.94 -3.13
CA PHE A 250 15.75 -8.25 -3.09
C PHE A 250 16.14 -9.23 -4.20
N PHE A 251 15.47 -10.37 -4.31
CA PHE A 251 15.78 -11.35 -5.35
C PHE A 251 15.54 -10.80 -6.75
N SER A 252 14.45 -10.05 -6.97
CA SER A 252 14.18 -9.43 -8.26
C SER A 252 15.31 -8.47 -8.67
N CYS A 253 15.79 -7.63 -7.75
CA CYS A 253 16.92 -6.74 -7.99
C CYS A 253 18.21 -7.53 -8.17
N PHE A 254 18.50 -8.50 -7.30
CA PHE A 254 19.73 -9.30 -7.33
C PHE A 254 19.94 -10.01 -8.66
N TYR A 255 18.89 -10.62 -9.24
CA TYR A 255 19.01 -11.33 -10.52
C TYR A 255 19.05 -10.40 -11.73
N THR A 256 18.63 -9.16 -11.60
CA THR A 256 18.64 -8.18 -12.71
C THR A 256 19.78 -7.17 -12.64
N THR A 257 20.47 -7.08 -11.50
CA THR A 257 21.71 -6.33 -11.32
C THR A 257 22.92 -7.22 -11.57
#